data_f1512ada86b4a5c9dbc42cb813bf2310
#
_entry.id   f1512ada86b4a5c9dbc42cb813bf2310
#
_cell.length_a   1.000
_cell.length_b   1.000
_cell.length_c   1.000
_cell.angle_alpha   90.00
_cell.angle_beta   90.00
_cell.angle_gamma   90.00
#
_symmetry.space_group_name_H-M   'P 1'
#
loop_
_entity.id
_entity.type
_entity.pdbx_description
1 polymer ?
#
loop_
_entity_poly.entity_id
_entity_poly.type
_entity_poly.pdbx_seq_one_letter_code
_entity_poly.pdbx_strand_id
1 'polypeptide(L)'
;MGKVHSRAYANLPVFYPELGIRPRLVMAADTAPERAQYAVDVLGFERGTTDYHDVLADPEIEVVSICAPNFLHAQIARDVAEAGKAFWLEKPAGRSADETQTIADAAEKAGVVSAVGFNYRNTPAIEYARQLVAEGKLGRITNVRGAFFADYSADPRGALSWRFRRELAGSGVLGDLMGHLIDLTHYVVGPISEVTAATSTVYTERPEMPMGSGTHFAVVENGEMKPVENEDYASMLVRYPSNDGASPAIGTLEASRVANGPRAEYGLEVYGTQGSLRWDFERMNELQLALNSAPHVGYTTIMAGPDFGDFSVFQPGAGTPMGYDDLKTIEAKKFLLAYLGQDSQHADIKDGLAANRVVSAAEASAESGRWERVEPVEGTSAQQAVGS
;
A
#
# COMPACT_ATOMS: atom_id res chain seq x y z
N MET A 1 -2.34 -2.81 -12.61
CA MET A 1 -2.86 -3.53 -11.41
C MET A 1 -4.00 -4.48 -11.76
N GLY A 2 -4.97 -4.15 -12.60
CA GLY A 2 -6.11 -5.04 -12.92
C GLY A 2 -5.74 -6.49 -13.23
N LYS A 3 -4.69 -6.74 -14.02
CA LYS A 3 -4.17 -8.09 -14.26
C LYS A 3 -3.71 -8.82 -12.98
N VAL A 4 -3.16 -8.08 -12.01
CA VAL A 4 -2.69 -8.66 -10.73
C VAL A 4 -3.88 -9.03 -9.85
N HIS A 5 -4.90 -8.15 -9.76
CA HIS A 5 -6.14 -8.43 -9.04
C HIS A 5 -6.91 -9.61 -9.64
N SER A 6 -7.01 -9.68 -10.98
CA SER A 6 -7.68 -10.81 -11.65
C SER A 6 -7.01 -12.15 -11.31
N ARG A 7 -5.67 -12.19 -11.33
CA ARG A 7 -4.92 -13.40 -10.90
C ARG A 7 -5.14 -13.72 -9.43
N ALA A 8 -5.15 -12.71 -8.56
CA ALA A 8 -5.39 -12.92 -7.14
C ALA A 8 -6.73 -13.62 -6.89
N TYR A 9 -7.81 -13.16 -7.53
CA TYR A 9 -9.12 -13.84 -7.45
C TYR A 9 -9.11 -15.24 -8.06
N ALA A 10 -8.48 -15.43 -9.22
CA ALA A 10 -8.39 -16.73 -9.88
C ALA A 10 -7.60 -17.76 -9.06
N ASN A 11 -6.64 -17.32 -8.25
CA ASN A 11 -5.82 -18.14 -7.40
C ASN A 11 -6.54 -18.66 -6.14
N LEU A 12 -7.55 -17.92 -5.64
CA LEU A 12 -8.22 -18.26 -4.38
C LEU A 12 -8.74 -19.71 -4.30
N PRO A 13 -9.47 -20.25 -5.29
CA PRO A 13 -9.96 -21.62 -5.23
C PRO A 13 -8.85 -22.68 -5.22
N VAL A 14 -7.64 -22.31 -5.66
CA VAL A 14 -6.49 -23.23 -5.73
C VAL A 14 -5.72 -23.21 -4.40
N PHE A 15 -5.44 -22.03 -3.87
CA PHE A 15 -4.65 -21.85 -2.66
C PHE A 15 -5.47 -21.99 -1.36
N TYR A 16 -6.77 -21.65 -1.41
CA TYR A 16 -7.67 -21.69 -0.25
C TYR A 16 -8.96 -22.46 -0.55
N PRO A 17 -8.86 -23.74 -0.95
CA PRO A 17 -10.02 -24.56 -1.32
C PRO A 17 -11.00 -24.75 -0.16
N GLU A 18 -10.52 -24.71 1.10
CA GLU A 18 -11.30 -24.86 2.31
C GLU A 18 -12.30 -23.70 2.54
N LEU A 19 -12.05 -22.53 1.98
CA LEU A 19 -12.96 -21.39 2.10
C LEU A 19 -14.22 -21.54 1.26
N GLY A 20 -14.20 -22.41 0.25
CA GLY A 20 -15.33 -22.60 -0.67
C GLY A 20 -15.63 -21.39 -1.56
N ILE A 21 -14.78 -20.37 -1.54
CA ILE A 21 -14.95 -19.12 -2.32
C ILE A 21 -14.50 -19.38 -3.77
N ARG A 22 -15.37 -19.05 -4.73
CA ARG A 22 -15.10 -19.15 -6.17
C ARG A 22 -15.50 -17.85 -6.87
N PRO A 23 -14.62 -16.83 -6.90
CA PRO A 23 -14.92 -15.57 -7.57
C PRO A 23 -15.19 -15.77 -9.06
N ARG A 24 -16.24 -15.11 -9.57
CA ARG A 24 -16.53 -14.98 -10.99
C ARG A 24 -16.03 -13.63 -11.46
N LEU A 25 -15.27 -13.59 -12.54
CA LEU A 25 -14.81 -12.35 -13.17
C LEU A 25 -15.87 -11.89 -14.18
N VAL A 26 -16.94 -11.25 -13.69
CA VAL A 26 -18.14 -10.96 -14.47
C VAL A 26 -17.88 -9.90 -15.54
N MET A 27 -17.36 -8.72 -15.18
CA MET A 27 -17.17 -7.62 -16.10
C MET A 27 -15.91 -6.81 -15.81
N ALA A 28 -15.16 -6.46 -16.87
CA ALA A 28 -14.04 -5.54 -16.79
C ALA A 28 -14.36 -4.23 -17.54
N ALA A 29 -14.10 -3.09 -16.90
CA ALA A 29 -14.24 -1.77 -17.51
C ALA A 29 -12.86 -1.12 -17.76
N ASP A 30 -12.60 -0.66 -18.98
CA ASP A 30 -11.46 0.19 -19.31
C ASP A 30 -11.86 1.12 -20.46
N THR A 31 -11.52 2.41 -20.38
CA THR A 31 -11.84 3.40 -21.42
C THR A 31 -11.22 3.07 -22.79
N ALA A 32 -10.18 2.22 -22.82
CA ALA A 32 -9.60 1.68 -24.04
C ALA A 32 -10.28 0.35 -24.40
N PRO A 33 -11.05 0.28 -25.51
CA PRO A 33 -11.81 -0.93 -25.88
C PRO A 33 -10.93 -2.19 -25.99
N GLU A 34 -9.70 -2.03 -26.51
CA GLU A 34 -8.73 -3.12 -26.64
C GLU A 34 -8.30 -3.72 -25.28
N ARG A 35 -8.29 -2.91 -24.22
CA ARG A 35 -7.98 -3.38 -22.87
C ARG A 35 -9.16 -4.10 -22.24
N ALA A 36 -10.38 -3.59 -22.46
CA ALA A 36 -11.59 -4.27 -22.05
C ALA A 36 -11.70 -5.64 -22.75
N GLN A 37 -11.41 -5.70 -24.05
CA GLN A 37 -11.39 -6.96 -24.80
C GLN A 37 -10.28 -7.92 -24.33
N TYR A 38 -9.08 -7.40 -24.04
CA TYR A 38 -7.99 -8.19 -23.45
C TYR A 38 -8.40 -8.84 -22.12
N ALA A 39 -9.19 -8.14 -21.30
CA ALA A 39 -9.67 -8.71 -20.06
C ALA A 39 -10.59 -9.93 -20.28
N VAL A 40 -11.39 -9.91 -21.33
CA VAL A 40 -12.23 -11.05 -21.74
C VAL A 40 -11.38 -12.19 -22.30
N ASP A 41 -10.53 -11.90 -23.27
CA ASP A 41 -9.80 -12.92 -24.04
C ASP A 41 -8.69 -13.60 -23.22
N VAL A 42 -8.09 -12.89 -22.26
CA VAL A 42 -6.87 -13.33 -21.58
C VAL A 42 -7.04 -13.47 -20.07
N LEU A 43 -7.78 -12.55 -19.42
CA LEU A 43 -7.90 -12.55 -17.96
C LEU A 43 -9.09 -13.36 -17.44
N GLY A 44 -9.98 -13.82 -18.32
CA GLY A 44 -11.10 -14.67 -17.98
C GLY A 44 -12.37 -13.93 -17.54
N PHE A 45 -12.50 -12.62 -17.83
CA PHE A 45 -13.76 -11.92 -17.63
C PHE A 45 -14.81 -12.38 -18.63
N GLU A 46 -16.06 -12.46 -18.17
CA GLU A 46 -17.19 -12.87 -19.02
C GLU A 46 -17.54 -11.77 -20.04
N ARG A 47 -17.40 -10.50 -19.65
CA ARG A 47 -17.76 -9.32 -20.45
C ARG A 47 -16.74 -8.19 -20.26
N GLY A 48 -16.62 -7.35 -21.29
CA GLY A 48 -15.84 -6.11 -21.27
C GLY A 48 -16.74 -4.91 -21.61
N THR A 49 -16.44 -3.74 -21.02
CA THR A 49 -17.13 -2.48 -21.32
C THR A 49 -16.16 -1.31 -21.31
N THR A 50 -16.55 -0.21 -21.96
CA THR A 50 -15.81 1.05 -21.89
C THR A 50 -16.37 2.04 -20.88
N ASP A 51 -17.51 1.71 -20.22
CA ASP A 51 -18.13 2.52 -19.20
C ASP A 51 -18.26 1.75 -17.89
N TYR A 52 -17.59 2.20 -16.82
CA TYR A 52 -17.67 1.54 -15.51
C TYR A 52 -19.08 1.58 -14.88
N HIS A 53 -19.97 2.47 -15.34
CA HIS A 53 -21.35 2.50 -14.86
C HIS A 53 -22.12 1.22 -15.22
N ASP A 54 -21.72 0.51 -16.28
CA ASP A 54 -22.28 -0.80 -16.59
C ASP A 54 -21.96 -1.82 -15.49
N VAL A 55 -20.75 -1.71 -14.86
CA VAL A 55 -20.38 -2.54 -13.71
C VAL A 55 -21.24 -2.23 -12.50
N LEU A 56 -21.56 -0.95 -12.28
CA LEU A 56 -22.41 -0.52 -11.16
C LEU A 56 -23.84 -0.99 -11.32
N ALA A 57 -24.37 -0.94 -12.53
CA ALA A 57 -25.74 -1.32 -12.86
C ALA A 57 -25.98 -2.85 -12.85
N ASP A 58 -24.94 -3.65 -12.92
CA ASP A 58 -25.07 -5.10 -13.03
C ASP A 58 -25.31 -5.75 -11.65
N PRO A 59 -26.48 -6.39 -11.44
CA PRO A 59 -26.84 -7.02 -10.17
C PRO A 59 -26.04 -8.30 -9.85
N GLU A 60 -25.34 -8.90 -10.81
CA GLU A 60 -24.50 -10.07 -10.58
C GLU A 60 -23.12 -9.70 -9.98
N ILE A 61 -22.76 -8.40 -9.98
CA ILE A 61 -21.49 -7.91 -9.45
C ILE A 61 -21.66 -7.47 -8.00
N GLU A 62 -21.04 -8.16 -7.09
CA GLU A 62 -21.10 -7.91 -5.65
C GLU A 62 -19.91 -7.09 -5.15
N VAL A 63 -18.72 -7.31 -5.75
CA VAL A 63 -17.47 -6.65 -5.37
C VAL A 63 -16.77 -6.04 -6.59
N VAL A 64 -16.11 -4.91 -6.42
CA VAL A 64 -15.43 -4.19 -7.50
C VAL A 64 -13.97 -3.93 -7.14
N SER A 65 -13.03 -4.32 -8.02
CA SER A 65 -11.63 -3.91 -7.90
C SER A 65 -11.37 -2.63 -8.70
N ILE A 66 -10.87 -1.59 -8.04
CA ILE A 66 -10.61 -0.28 -8.62
C ILE A 66 -9.11 -0.13 -8.84
N CYS A 67 -8.66 -0.26 -10.08
CA CYS A 67 -7.26 -0.19 -10.50
C CYS A 67 -7.01 0.97 -11.48
N ALA A 68 -7.85 1.98 -11.43
CA ALA A 68 -7.79 3.19 -12.25
C ALA A 68 -6.58 4.09 -11.88
N PRO A 69 -6.27 5.13 -12.65
CA PRO A 69 -5.36 6.19 -12.20
C PRO A 69 -5.91 6.96 -10.99
N ASN A 70 -5.01 7.50 -10.15
CA ASN A 70 -5.35 8.15 -8.86
C ASN A 70 -6.49 9.17 -8.95
N PHE A 71 -6.51 10.00 -10.01
CA PHE A 71 -7.52 11.05 -10.19
C PHE A 71 -8.95 10.53 -10.39
N LEU A 72 -9.12 9.23 -10.64
CA LEU A 72 -10.43 8.59 -10.77
C LEU A 72 -10.84 7.82 -9.50
N HIS A 73 -9.92 7.59 -8.56
CA HIS A 73 -10.17 6.75 -7.40
C HIS A 73 -11.36 7.25 -6.58
N ALA A 74 -11.36 8.54 -6.20
CA ALA A 74 -12.41 9.09 -5.33
C ALA A 74 -13.79 9.04 -5.99
N GLN A 75 -13.88 9.35 -7.28
CA GLN A 75 -15.15 9.31 -8.00
C GLN A 75 -15.67 7.87 -8.09
N ILE A 76 -14.84 6.95 -8.64
CA ILE A 76 -15.27 5.56 -8.86
C ILE A 76 -15.59 4.87 -7.52
N ALA A 77 -14.77 5.05 -6.49
CA ALA A 77 -14.99 4.39 -5.20
C ALA A 77 -16.30 4.84 -4.52
N ARG A 78 -16.62 6.13 -4.60
CA ARG A 78 -17.92 6.65 -4.10
C ARG A 78 -19.10 6.08 -4.89
N ASP A 79 -19.02 6.08 -6.21
CA ASP A 79 -20.07 5.56 -7.06
C ASP A 79 -20.31 4.06 -6.81
N VAL A 80 -19.22 3.29 -6.61
CA VAL A 80 -19.29 1.87 -6.23
C VAL A 80 -19.97 1.69 -4.88
N ALA A 81 -19.58 2.51 -3.87
CA ALA A 81 -20.21 2.47 -2.55
C ALA A 81 -21.70 2.85 -2.61
N GLU A 82 -22.05 3.91 -3.34
CA GLU A 82 -23.44 4.35 -3.54
C GLU A 82 -24.29 3.29 -4.26
N ALA A 83 -23.68 2.48 -5.13
CA ALA A 83 -24.32 1.33 -5.75
C ALA A 83 -24.46 0.11 -4.80
N GLY A 84 -24.05 0.24 -3.54
CA GLY A 84 -24.13 -0.81 -2.53
C GLY A 84 -23.15 -1.96 -2.73
N LYS A 85 -22.06 -1.76 -3.49
CA LYS A 85 -21.06 -2.79 -3.79
C LYS A 85 -19.83 -2.61 -2.92
N ALA A 86 -19.26 -3.72 -2.43
CA ALA A 86 -17.94 -3.71 -1.76
C ALA A 86 -16.82 -3.42 -2.77
N PHE A 87 -15.71 -2.84 -2.30
CA PHE A 87 -14.63 -2.51 -3.22
C PHE A 87 -13.23 -2.78 -2.66
N TRP A 88 -12.32 -3.14 -3.57
CA TRP A 88 -10.90 -3.21 -3.33
C TRP A 88 -10.20 -2.15 -4.21
N LEU A 89 -9.74 -1.08 -3.57
CA LEU A 89 -9.19 0.11 -4.19
C LEU A 89 -7.65 0.06 -4.16
N GLU A 90 -7.00 0.33 -5.28
CA GLU A 90 -5.55 0.51 -5.30
C GLU A 90 -5.14 1.79 -4.56
N LYS A 91 -3.93 1.77 -4.04
CA LYS A 91 -3.32 2.91 -3.34
C LYS A 91 -2.73 3.92 -4.35
N PRO A 92 -2.60 5.21 -3.98
CA PRO A 92 -3.20 5.85 -2.82
C PRO A 92 -4.73 5.90 -2.97
N ALA A 93 -5.45 5.78 -1.87
CA ALA A 93 -6.91 5.71 -1.92
C ALA A 93 -7.54 6.95 -2.56
N GLY A 94 -7.01 8.13 -2.25
CA GLY A 94 -7.30 9.41 -2.90
C GLY A 94 -6.03 10.21 -3.12
N ARG A 95 -6.10 11.30 -3.88
CA ARG A 95 -4.96 12.22 -4.11
C ARG A 95 -4.63 13.07 -2.87
N SER A 96 -5.56 13.16 -1.92
CA SER A 96 -5.42 13.88 -0.65
C SER A 96 -6.19 13.18 0.46
N ALA A 97 -5.96 13.61 1.71
CA ALA A 97 -6.74 13.16 2.86
C ALA A 97 -8.24 13.50 2.70
N ASP A 98 -8.57 14.67 2.16
CA ASP A 98 -9.96 15.09 1.96
C ASP A 98 -10.69 14.20 0.95
N GLU A 99 -10.05 13.86 -0.18
CA GLU A 99 -10.62 12.91 -1.15
C GLU A 99 -10.84 11.54 -0.51
N THR A 100 -9.86 11.04 0.24
CA THR A 100 -9.98 9.75 0.92
C THR A 100 -11.06 9.77 1.99
N GLN A 101 -11.25 10.91 2.70
CA GLN A 101 -12.35 11.09 3.64
C GLN A 101 -13.70 10.94 2.93
N THR A 102 -13.87 11.54 1.74
CA THR A 102 -15.15 11.39 1.00
C THR A 102 -15.44 9.96 0.60
N ILE A 103 -14.42 9.13 0.33
CA ILE A 103 -14.58 7.70 0.06
C ILE A 103 -14.99 6.97 1.34
N ALA A 104 -14.33 7.27 2.47
CA ALA A 104 -14.63 6.66 3.76
C ALA A 104 -16.06 6.96 4.19
N ASP A 105 -16.51 8.22 4.06
CA ASP A 105 -17.87 8.65 4.38
C ASP A 105 -18.91 7.93 3.50
N ALA A 106 -18.62 7.76 2.21
CA ALA A 106 -19.52 7.05 1.29
C ALA A 106 -19.62 5.56 1.63
N ALA A 107 -18.49 4.90 1.92
CA ALA A 107 -18.46 3.50 2.32
C ALA A 107 -19.19 3.26 3.64
N GLU A 108 -18.98 4.12 4.64
CA GLU A 108 -19.68 4.05 5.93
C GLU A 108 -21.18 4.27 5.78
N LYS A 109 -21.58 5.31 5.05
CA LYS A 109 -22.99 5.62 4.77
C LYS A 109 -23.72 4.48 4.07
N ALA A 110 -23.04 3.83 3.11
CA ALA A 110 -23.59 2.70 2.38
C ALA A 110 -23.51 1.37 3.15
N GLY A 111 -22.71 1.30 4.21
CA GLY A 111 -22.48 0.07 4.97
C GLY A 111 -21.73 -1.00 4.18
N VAL A 112 -20.89 -0.60 3.21
CA VAL A 112 -20.15 -1.54 2.35
C VAL A 112 -18.75 -1.79 2.86
N VAL A 113 -18.26 -3.01 2.64
CA VAL A 113 -16.87 -3.36 2.94
C VAL A 113 -15.92 -2.74 1.91
N SER A 114 -14.82 -2.19 2.40
CA SER A 114 -13.75 -1.64 1.58
C SER A 114 -12.41 -2.29 1.89
N ALA A 115 -11.53 -2.35 0.90
CA ALA A 115 -10.13 -2.68 1.10
C ALA A 115 -9.24 -1.71 0.30
N VAL A 116 -8.01 -1.45 0.80
CA VAL A 116 -7.00 -0.63 0.12
C VAL A 116 -5.76 -1.47 -0.17
N GLY A 117 -5.16 -1.29 -1.34
CA GLY A 117 -4.07 -2.09 -1.90
C GLY A 117 -2.74 -2.02 -1.16
N PHE A 118 -2.72 -2.16 0.15
CA PHE A 118 -1.53 -2.22 0.99
C PHE A 118 -1.02 -3.65 1.18
N ASN A 119 -0.66 -4.28 0.09
CA ASN A 119 -0.33 -5.70 0.03
C ASN A 119 0.90 -6.13 0.86
N TYR A 120 1.83 -5.24 1.15
CA TYR A 120 3.06 -5.59 1.89
C TYR A 120 2.81 -6.02 3.33
N ARG A 121 1.68 -5.61 3.95
CA ARG A 121 1.24 -6.12 5.27
C ARG A 121 1.11 -7.64 5.29
N ASN A 122 0.82 -8.26 4.14
CA ASN A 122 0.56 -9.68 3.99
C ASN A 122 1.85 -10.52 3.83
N THR A 123 3.01 -9.88 3.97
CA THR A 123 4.29 -10.61 4.03
C THR A 123 4.37 -11.37 5.35
N PRO A 124 4.56 -12.70 5.35
CA PRO A 124 4.60 -13.49 6.59
C PRO A 124 5.64 -13.00 7.60
N ALA A 125 6.81 -12.54 7.13
CA ALA A 125 7.82 -11.94 7.99
C ALA A 125 7.35 -10.64 8.66
N ILE A 126 6.51 -9.84 7.99
CA ILE A 126 5.91 -8.61 8.55
C ILE A 126 4.79 -8.93 9.54
N GLU A 127 3.96 -9.93 9.27
CA GLU A 127 2.95 -10.39 10.23
C GLU A 127 3.62 -10.87 11.53
N TYR A 128 4.72 -11.62 11.41
CA TYR A 128 5.50 -12.03 12.57
C TYR A 128 6.17 -10.85 13.28
N ALA A 129 6.71 -9.87 12.54
CA ALA A 129 7.27 -8.65 13.12
C ALA A 129 6.22 -7.89 13.94
N ARG A 130 4.98 -7.74 13.42
CA ARG A 130 3.85 -7.15 14.14
C ARG A 130 3.54 -7.93 15.42
N GLN A 131 3.48 -9.26 15.35
CA GLN A 131 3.25 -10.11 16.52
C GLN A 131 4.30 -9.86 17.59
N LEU A 132 5.59 -9.85 17.24
CA LEU A 132 6.68 -9.59 18.19
C LEU A 132 6.56 -8.23 18.87
N VAL A 133 6.13 -7.19 18.14
CA VAL A 133 5.88 -5.86 18.73
C VAL A 133 4.67 -5.89 19.64
N ALA A 134 3.54 -6.46 19.21
CA ALA A 134 2.31 -6.57 20.00
C ALA A 134 2.51 -7.39 21.31
N GLU A 135 3.30 -8.46 21.26
CA GLU A 135 3.67 -9.26 22.44
C GLU A 135 4.70 -8.58 23.34
N GLY A 136 5.16 -7.36 23.02
CA GLY A 136 6.15 -6.63 23.80
C GLY A 136 7.56 -7.25 23.78
N LYS A 137 7.88 -8.15 22.84
CA LYS A 137 9.19 -8.81 22.77
C LYS A 137 10.36 -7.84 22.59
N LEU A 138 10.10 -6.69 21.94
CA LEU A 138 11.09 -5.65 21.76
C LEU A 138 11.16 -4.67 22.95
N GLY A 139 10.26 -4.81 23.92
CA GLY A 139 10.07 -3.82 24.99
C GLY A 139 9.45 -2.52 24.44
N ARG A 140 9.65 -1.39 25.12
CA ARG A 140 9.18 -0.10 24.63
C ARG A 140 9.95 0.29 23.35
N ILE A 141 9.22 0.65 22.30
CA ILE A 141 9.83 1.12 21.06
C ILE A 141 10.50 2.48 21.31
N THR A 142 11.73 2.61 20.86
CA THR A 142 12.55 3.82 21.02
C THR A 142 12.69 4.61 19.74
N ASN A 143 12.91 3.91 18.63
CA ASN A 143 13.01 4.54 17.32
C ASN A 143 12.66 3.57 16.18
N VAL A 144 12.28 4.14 15.04
CA VAL A 144 11.91 3.44 13.82
C VAL A 144 12.69 4.01 12.66
N ARG A 145 13.11 3.17 11.73
CA ARG A 145 13.66 3.61 10.44
C ARG A 145 12.95 2.88 9.32
N GLY A 146 12.63 3.61 8.27
CA GLY A 146 12.03 3.03 7.07
C GLY A 146 12.53 3.73 5.82
N ALA A 147 12.69 2.97 4.76
CA ALA A 147 13.05 3.51 3.46
C ALA A 147 12.31 2.78 2.35
N PHE A 148 11.93 3.51 1.29
CA PHE A 148 11.47 2.92 0.05
C PHE A 148 12.18 3.57 -1.12
N PHE A 149 13.26 2.96 -1.59
CA PHE A 149 14.07 3.45 -2.69
C PHE A 149 13.87 2.60 -3.94
N ALA A 150 13.61 3.27 -5.07
CA ALA A 150 13.45 2.65 -6.37
C ALA A 150 14.03 3.55 -7.45
N ASP A 151 14.37 2.96 -8.60
CA ASP A 151 15.00 3.63 -9.73
C ASP A 151 14.10 3.78 -10.95
N TYR A 152 12.81 3.48 -10.83
CA TYR A 152 11.91 3.45 -11.99
C TYR A 152 11.73 4.79 -12.70
N SER A 153 12.10 5.90 -12.06
CA SER A 153 12.12 7.25 -12.63
C SER A 153 13.50 7.88 -12.69
N ALA A 154 14.58 7.09 -12.53
CA ALA A 154 15.95 7.58 -12.51
C ALA A 154 16.47 8.02 -13.89
N ASP A 155 15.91 7.52 -15.00
CA ASP A 155 16.25 8.00 -16.34
C ASP A 155 15.55 9.35 -16.60
N PRO A 156 16.28 10.45 -16.86
CA PRO A 156 15.68 11.75 -17.17
C PRO A 156 14.85 11.76 -18.45
N ARG A 157 15.05 10.78 -19.36
CA ARG A 157 14.24 10.58 -20.56
C ARG A 157 12.94 9.81 -20.28
N GLY A 158 12.73 9.38 -19.05
CA GLY A 158 11.49 8.74 -18.63
C GLY A 158 10.29 9.65 -18.93
N ALA A 159 9.24 9.07 -19.53
CA ALA A 159 8.08 9.82 -20.00
C ALA A 159 7.35 10.57 -18.89
N LEU A 160 6.95 11.82 -19.17
CA LEU A 160 6.05 12.58 -18.30
C LEU A 160 4.65 11.95 -18.35
N SER A 161 4.42 11.01 -17.44
CA SER A 161 3.09 10.42 -17.25
C SER A 161 2.24 11.27 -16.29
N TRP A 162 0.96 10.90 -16.12
CA TRP A 162 0.06 11.54 -15.16
C TRP A 162 0.63 11.55 -13.71
N ARG A 163 1.54 10.62 -13.38
CA ARG A 163 2.18 10.53 -12.06
C ARG A 163 3.07 11.73 -11.70
N PHE A 164 3.47 12.52 -12.70
CA PHE A 164 4.30 13.71 -12.52
C PHE A 164 3.50 15.00 -12.52
N ARG A 165 2.17 14.90 -12.65
CA ARG A 165 1.24 16.04 -12.65
C ARG A 165 0.46 16.06 -11.34
N ARG A 166 0.62 17.14 -10.55
CA ARG A 166 0.02 17.24 -9.22
C ARG A 166 -1.50 17.11 -9.25
N GLU A 167 -2.16 17.72 -10.21
CA GLU A 167 -3.61 17.63 -10.37
C GLU A 167 -4.10 16.18 -10.56
N LEU A 168 -3.31 15.33 -11.20
CA LEU A 168 -3.69 13.96 -11.53
C LEU A 168 -3.21 12.95 -10.48
N ALA A 169 -2.03 13.15 -9.94
CA ALA A 169 -1.42 12.20 -9.01
C ALA A 169 -1.70 12.54 -7.53
N GLY A 170 -1.91 13.81 -7.20
CA GLY A 170 -1.84 14.37 -5.87
C GLY A 170 -0.41 14.75 -5.54
N SER A 171 0.32 13.90 -4.86
CA SER A 171 1.76 14.02 -4.59
C SER A 171 2.59 13.14 -5.53
N GLY A 172 3.90 13.23 -5.42
CA GLY A 172 4.85 12.37 -6.11
C GLY A 172 5.18 11.12 -5.28
N VAL A 173 6.43 11.03 -4.83
CA VAL A 173 6.92 9.90 -4.03
C VAL A 173 6.21 9.77 -2.67
N LEU A 174 5.69 10.87 -2.11
CA LEU A 174 4.93 10.85 -0.85
C LEU A 174 3.68 9.97 -0.95
N GLY A 175 2.89 10.10 -1.99
CA GLY A 175 1.71 9.25 -2.20
C GLY A 175 2.06 7.87 -2.76
N ASP A 176 3.06 7.79 -3.66
CA ASP A 176 3.34 6.54 -4.38
C ASP A 176 4.12 5.53 -3.53
N LEU A 177 5.26 5.91 -2.95
CA LEU A 177 6.12 5.02 -2.17
C LEU A 177 6.00 5.23 -0.66
N MET A 178 6.01 6.49 -0.21
CA MET A 178 5.94 6.80 1.21
C MET A 178 4.60 6.35 1.82
N GLY A 179 3.50 6.41 1.05
CA GLY A 179 2.19 5.90 1.48
C GLY A 179 2.24 4.43 1.92
N HIS A 180 2.96 3.58 1.20
CA HIS A 180 3.21 2.19 1.61
C HIS A 180 4.04 2.09 2.89
N LEU A 181 5.08 2.92 3.01
CA LEU A 181 5.96 2.91 4.17
C LEU A 181 5.23 3.39 5.44
N ILE A 182 4.41 4.44 5.32
CA ILE A 182 3.53 4.91 6.40
C ILE A 182 2.60 3.79 6.83
N ASP A 183 1.92 3.14 5.89
CA ASP A 183 1.02 2.04 6.16
C ASP A 183 1.71 0.89 6.90
N LEU A 184 2.90 0.49 6.44
CA LEU A 184 3.66 -0.60 7.06
C LEU A 184 4.07 -0.25 8.50
N THR A 185 4.50 1.00 8.73
CA THR A 185 4.85 1.43 10.11
C THR A 185 3.63 1.53 11.00
N HIS A 186 2.48 2.00 10.48
CA HIS A 186 1.20 1.97 11.19
C HIS A 186 0.82 0.54 11.57
N TYR A 187 0.97 -0.40 10.66
CA TYR A 187 0.61 -1.80 10.87
C TYR A 187 1.48 -2.49 11.91
N VAL A 188 2.80 -2.22 11.93
CA VAL A 188 3.76 -2.91 12.80
C VAL A 188 3.95 -2.18 14.14
N VAL A 189 3.98 -0.84 14.12
CA VAL A 189 4.38 -0.03 15.29
C VAL A 189 3.20 0.71 15.92
N GLY A 190 2.31 1.25 15.09
CA GLY A 190 1.18 2.05 15.52
C GLY A 190 1.10 3.41 14.81
N PRO A 191 0.11 4.25 15.15
CA PRO A 191 -0.18 5.48 14.41
C PRO A 191 0.89 6.55 14.62
N ILE A 192 1.19 7.29 13.54
CA ILE A 192 2.02 8.49 13.56
C ILE A 192 1.16 9.68 14.05
N SER A 193 1.67 10.48 14.99
CA SER A 193 0.96 11.62 15.56
C SER A 193 1.46 12.99 15.09
N GLU A 194 2.73 13.10 14.68
CA GLU A 194 3.34 14.34 14.20
C GLU A 194 4.41 14.01 13.15
N VAL A 195 4.62 14.93 12.22
CA VAL A 195 5.61 14.80 11.15
C VAL A 195 6.31 16.13 10.88
N THR A 196 7.59 16.07 10.54
CA THR A 196 8.31 17.14 9.85
C THR A 196 9.01 16.55 8.62
N ALA A 197 8.93 17.24 7.47
CA ALA A 197 9.35 16.69 6.19
C ALA A 197 10.12 17.69 5.33
N ALA A 198 10.94 17.13 4.44
CA ALA A 198 11.55 17.85 3.33
C ALA A 198 11.36 17.04 2.04
N THR A 199 11.12 17.74 0.94
CA THR A 199 10.91 17.13 -0.39
C THR A 199 11.84 17.74 -1.43
N SER A 200 12.10 17.01 -2.51
CA SER A 200 12.90 17.50 -3.62
C SER A 200 12.40 16.94 -4.95
N THR A 201 12.27 17.81 -5.95
CA THR A 201 12.05 17.44 -7.35
C THR A 201 13.40 17.46 -8.07
N VAL A 202 13.97 16.28 -8.31
CA VAL A 202 15.33 16.12 -8.88
C VAL A 202 15.34 16.41 -10.36
N TYR A 203 14.36 15.86 -11.10
CA TYR A 203 14.17 16.13 -12.51
C TYR A 203 12.98 17.05 -12.70
N THR A 204 13.27 18.35 -12.92
CA THR A 204 12.25 19.40 -13.01
C THR A 204 11.45 19.38 -14.31
N GLU A 205 11.93 18.66 -15.32
CA GLU A 205 11.28 18.50 -16.63
C GLU A 205 11.44 17.07 -17.14
N ARG A 206 10.44 16.60 -17.89
CA ARG A 206 10.45 15.30 -18.58
C ARG A 206 9.80 15.41 -19.97
N PRO A 207 10.20 14.52 -20.92
CA PRO A 207 9.58 14.51 -22.23
C PRO A 207 8.12 14.07 -22.15
N GLU A 208 7.23 14.83 -22.77
CA GLU A 208 5.80 14.55 -22.80
C GLU A 208 5.49 13.32 -23.64
N MET A 209 4.56 12.53 -23.17
CA MET A 209 3.99 11.39 -23.89
C MET A 209 2.47 11.51 -23.89
N PRO A 210 1.78 11.17 -24.99
CA PRO A 210 0.32 11.19 -25.03
C PRO A 210 -0.29 10.37 -23.90
N MET A 211 -1.34 10.91 -23.25
CA MET A 211 -2.03 10.24 -22.16
C MET A 211 -2.61 8.89 -22.65
N GLY A 212 -2.40 7.84 -21.89
CA GLY A 212 -2.86 6.49 -22.25
C GLY A 212 -1.88 5.69 -23.11
N SER A 213 -0.81 6.30 -23.63
CA SER A 213 0.23 5.61 -24.39
C SER A 213 1.38 5.20 -23.48
N GLY A 214 1.79 3.93 -23.56
CA GLY A 214 2.93 3.38 -22.80
C GLY A 214 2.68 3.21 -21.29
N THR A 215 3.77 2.90 -20.58
CA THR A 215 3.81 2.74 -19.13
C THR A 215 4.69 3.81 -18.52
N HIS A 216 4.68 3.94 -17.17
CA HIS A 216 5.59 4.84 -16.44
C HIS A 216 7.08 4.44 -16.56
N PHE A 217 7.39 3.32 -17.20
CA PHE A 217 8.76 2.89 -17.56
C PHE A 217 9.13 3.28 -19.01
N ALA A 218 8.23 3.92 -19.76
CA ALA A 218 8.51 4.29 -21.14
C ALA A 218 9.59 5.38 -21.18
N VAL A 219 10.50 5.26 -22.13
CA VAL A 219 11.53 6.27 -22.44
C VAL A 219 11.15 6.97 -23.75
N VAL A 220 11.23 8.29 -23.77
CA VAL A 220 10.91 9.12 -24.92
C VAL A 220 12.16 9.88 -25.34
N GLU A 221 12.67 9.61 -26.55
CA GLU A 221 13.95 10.19 -26.99
C GLU A 221 13.85 11.62 -27.53
N ASN A 222 12.70 12.04 -28.07
CA ASN A 222 12.53 13.36 -28.71
C ASN A 222 11.16 14.00 -28.35
N GLY A 223 10.71 13.86 -27.12
CA GLY A 223 9.49 14.50 -26.63
C GLY A 223 9.71 15.98 -26.26
N GLU A 224 8.65 16.78 -26.35
CA GLU A 224 8.67 18.13 -25.81
C GLU A 224 8.84 18.06 -24.27
N MET A 225 9.82 18.78 -23.73
CA MET A 225 10.06 18.83 -22.29
C MET A 225 8.97 19.64 -21.59
N LYS A 226 8.37 19.07 -20.58
CA LYS A 226 7.33 19.70 -19.77
C LYS A 226 7.69 19.59 -18.28
N PRO A 227 7.22 20.55 -17.46
CA PRO A 227 7.55 20.56 -16.03
C PRO A 227 6.99 19.37 -15.27
N VAL A 228 7.80 18.88 -14.33
CA VAL A 228 7.40 17.93 -13.29
C VAL A 228 6.87 18.74 -12.09
N GLU A 229 5.69 18.41 -11.60
CA GLU A 229 4.95 19.23 -10.62
C GLU A 229 5.01 18.66 -9.20
N ASN A 230 5.60 17.48 -9.01
CA ASN A 230 5.65 16.81 -7.71
C ASN A 230 7.03 16.20 -7.44
N GLU A 231 7.24 15.81 -6.20
CA GLU A 231 8.53 15.44 -5.65
C GLU A 231 8.99 14.04 -6.09
N ASP A 232 10.31 13.89 -6.31
CA ASP A 232 11.00 12.64 -6.61
C ASP A 232 11.61 11.99 -5.35
N TYR A 233 11.88 12.80 -4.33
CA TYR A 233 12.44 12.39 -3.05
C TYR A 233 11.71 13.07 -1.90
N ALA A 234 11.49 12.32 -0.82
CA ALA A 234 10.98 12.83 0.44
C ALA A 234 11.70 12.17 1.61
N SER A 235 12.00 12.97 2.63
CA SER A 235 12.50 12.52 3.94
C SER A 235 11.69 13.17 5.04
N MET A 236 11.34 12.39 6.06
CA MET A 236 10.58 12.91 7.19
C MET A 236 10.99 12.31 8.52
N LEU A 237 10.89 13.10 9.58
CA LEU A 237 10.87 12.65 10.96
C LEU A 237 9.43 12.55 11.42
N VAL A 238 9.11 11.48 12.12
CA VAL A 238 7.77 11.21 12.64
C VAL A 238 7.80 10.89 14.13
N ARG A 239 6.67 11.11 14.84
CA ARG A 239 6.50 10.71 16.23
C ARG A 239 5.41 9.65 16.36
N TYR A 240 5.75 8.59 17.08
CA TYR A 240 4.80 7.56 17.52
C TYR A 240 4.46 7.83 19.00
N PRO A 241 3.20 8.05 19.34
CA PRO A 241 2.82 8.36 20.72
C PRO A 241 3.17 7.19 21.65
N SER A 242 3.49 7.50 22.90
CA SER A 242 3.69 6.50 23.94
C SER A 242 2.45 6.46 24.85
N ASN A 243 1.95 5.27 25.16
CA ASN A 243 0.78 5.09 26.01
C ASN A 243 1.13 5.05 27.50
N ASP A 244 2.41 4.93 27.88
CA ASP A 244 2.90 4.83 29.26
C ASP A 244 3.39 6.17 29.85
N GLY A 245 3.14 7.28 29.13
CA GLY A 245 3.60 8.62 29.53
C GLY A 245 5.10 8.87 29.30
N ALA A 246 5.81 7.95 28.67
CA ALA A 246 7.19 8.15 28.26
C ALA A 246 7.30 9.07 27.04
N SER A 247 8.52 9.46 26.70
CA SER A 247 8.75 10.21 25.44
C SER A 247 8.32 9.39 24.24
N PRO A 248 7.68 10.01 23.23
CA PRO A 248 7.31 9.34 21.99
C PRO A 248 8.53 8.76 21.29
N ALA A 249 8.36 7.64 20.61
CA ALA A 249 9.39 7.12 19.72
C ALA A 249 9.54 8.03 18.49
N ILE A 250 10.77 8.20 18.01
CA ILE A 250 11.06 8.99 16.81
C ILE A 250 11.33 8.03 15.65
N GLY A 251 10.69 8.29 14.50
CA GLY A 251 10.95 7.60 13.25
C GLY A 251 11.63 8.49 12.22
N THR A 252 12.46 7.88 11.38
CA THR A 252 12.98 8.47 10.14
C THR A 252 12.44 7.66 8.98
N LEU A 253 11.69 8.29 8.08
CA LEU A 253 11.13 7.64 6.90
C LEU A 253 11.60 8.37 5.64
N GLU A 254 12.06 7.61 4.64
CA GLU A 254 12.59 8.16 3.39
C GLU A 254 11.99 7.42 2.18
N ALA A 255 11.74 8.15 1.10
CA ALA A 255 11.33 7.56 -0.16
C ALA A 255 11.95 8.28 -1.35
N SER A 256 12.37 7.50 -2.36
CA SER A 256 12.92 8.01 -3.61
C SER A 256 12.48 7.16 -4.78
N ARG A 257 12.03 7.79 -5.88
CA ARG A 257 11.76 7.10 -7.14
C ARG A 257 12.87 7.26 -8.19
N VAL A 258 13.98 7.92 -7.80
CA VAL A 258 15.11 8.24 -8.66
C VAL A 258 16.46 7.74 -8.11
N ALA A 259 16.45 6.90 -7.10
CA ALA A 259 17.64 6.36 -6.47
C ALA A 259 18.28 5.30 -7.37
N ASN A 260 19.45 5.59 -7.94
CA ASN A 260 20.19 4.62 -8.73
C ASN A 260 20.86 3.58 -7.82
N GLY A 261 20.62 2.29 -8.12
CA GLY A 261 21.18 1.15 -7.37
C GLY A 261 20.10 0.28 -6.75
N PRO A 262 19.32 0.78 -5.78
CA PRO A 262 18.14 0.08 -5.28
C PRO A 262 17.11 -0.17 -6.39
N ARG A 263 16.48 -1.34 -6.38
CA ARG A 263 15.42 -1.68 -7.34
C ARG A 263 14.03 -1.56 -6.72
N ALA A 264 13.89 -2.12 -5.52
CA ALA A 264 12.73 -2.01 -4.66
C ALA A 264 13.19 -2.19 -3.20
N GLU A 265 14.21 -1.43 -2.79
CA GLU A 265 14.70 -1.41 -1.41
C GLU A 265 13.65 -0.77 -0.53
N TYR A 266 12.76 -1.63 -0.04
CA TYR A 266 11.67 -1.25 0.83
C TYR A 266 11.87 -1.93 2.18
N GLY A 267 12.36 -1.16 3.15
CA GLY A 267 12.83 -1.67 4.42
C GLY A 267 12.15 -1.03 5.62
N LEU A 268 12.08 -1.80 6.71
CA LEU A 268 11.63 -1.37 8.01
C LEU A 268 12.58 -1.87 9.10
N GLU A 269 13.02 -0.96 9.97
CA GLU A 269 13.79 -1.27 11.17
C GLU A 269 13.04 -0.73 12.39
N VAL A 270 12.85 -1.57 13.41
CA VAL A 270 12.20 -1.20 14.68
C VAL A 270 13.14 -1.52 15.82
N TYR A 271 13.40 -0.54 16.65
CA TYR A 271 14.29 -0.63 17.80
C TYR A 271 13.51 -0.40 19.08
N GLY A 272 13.66 -1.32 20.03
CA GLY A 272 13.06 -1.24 21.35
C GLY A 272 14.08 -1.43 22.46
N THR A 273 13.64 -1.29 23.71
CA THR A 273 14.51 -1.40 24.89
C THR A 273 14.97 -2.82 25.20
N GLN A 274 14.34 -3.83 24.61
CA GLN A 274 14.65 -5.25 24.83
C GLN A 274 15.01 -6.01 23.55
N GLY A 275 14.94 -5.37 22.39
CA GLY A 275 15.26 -6.00 21.13
C GLY A 275 15.06 -5.08 19.95
N SER A 276 15.38 -5.57 18.76
CA SER A 276 15.16 -4.87 17.50
C SER A 276 14.92 -5.85 16.37
N LEU A 277 14.25 -5.38 15.33
CA LEU A 277 14.03 -6.15 14.12
C LEU A 277 14.34 -5.31 12.88
N ARG A 278 14.64 -6.01 11.77
CA ARG A 278 14.86 -5.43 10.43
C ARG A 278 14.25 -6.34 9.39
N TRP A 279 13.60 -5.71 8.42
CA TRP A 279 13.04 -6.39 7.26
C TRP A 279 13.34 -5.59 5.99
N ASP A 280 13.54 -6.29 4.87
CA ASP A 280 13.79 -5.74 3.54
C ASP A 280 12.98 -6.53 2.51
N PHE A 281 12.22 -5.83 1.66
CA PHE A 281 11.38 -6.44 0.64
C PHE A 281 12.17 -7.20 -0.44
N GLU A 282 13.37 -6.74 -0.80
CA GLU A 282 14.22 -7.49 -1.74
C GLU A 282 14.62 -8.87 -1.18
N ARG A 283 14.46 -9.06 0.14
CA ARG A 283 14.62 -10.31 0.90
C ARG A 283 13.38 -10.61 1.73
N MET A 284 12.20 -10.43 1.15
CA MET A 284 10.91 -10.37 1.85
C MET A 284 10.60 -11.56 2.76
N ASN A 285 11.21 -12.72 2.49
CA ASN A 285 10.99 -13.94 3.28
C ASN A 285 11.94 -14.07 4.48
N GLU A 286 12.71 -13.04 4.80
CA GLU A 286 13.66 -13.02 5.90
C GLU A 286 13.31 -11.90 6.89
N LEU A 287 13.42 -12.21 8.20
CA LEU A 287 13.38 -11.22 9.27
C LEU A 287 14.68 -11.30 10.07
N GLN A 288 15.35 -10.19 10.26
CA GLN A 288 16.48 -10.13 11.19
C GLN A 288 15.95 -9.69 12.56
N LEU A 289 16.22 -10.50 13.59
CA LEU A 289 15.77 -10.27 14.97
C LEU A 289 16.95 -10.32 15.93
N ALA A 290 17.05 -9.32 16.81
CA ALA A 290 17.95 -9.30 17.95
C ALA A 290 17.14 -9.11 19.23
N LEU A 291 17.29 -10.01 20.20
CA LEU A 291 16.68 -9.91 21.51
C LEU A 291 17.74 -9.90 22.60
N ASN A 292 17.61 -9.03 23.60
CA ASN A 292 18.55 -8.95 24.73
C ASN A 292 18.54 -10.23 25.60
N SER A 293 17.45 -11.00 25.55
CA SER A 293 17.32 -12.30 26.22
C SER A 293 18.01 -13.45 25.48
N ALA A 294 18.47 -13.24 24.23
CA ALA A 294 19.16 -14.28 23.48
C ALA A 294 20.58 -14.53 24.03
N PRO A 295 21.10 -15.78 23.95
CA PRO A 295 22.42 -16.12 24.46
C PRO A 295 23.56 -15.47 23.68
N HIS A 296 23.30 -14.91 22.50
CA HIS A 296 24.28 -14.23 21.66
C HIS A 296 23.82 -12.83 21.29
N VAL A 297 24.76 -11.88 21.29
CA VAL A 297 24.50 -10.51 20.84
C VAL A 297 24.58 -10.42 19.31
N GLY A 298 23.65 -9.75 18.70
CA GLY A 298 23.56 -9.51 17.26
C GLY A 298 22.28 -10.04 16.63
N TYR A 299 22.15 -9.81 15.33
CA TYR A 299 20.97 -10.23 14.59
C TYR A 299 21.05 -11.72 14.22
N THR A 300 19.92 -12.40 14.44
CA THR A 300 19.64 -13.72 13.89
C THR A 300 18.72 -13.55 12.70
N THR A 301 19.06 -14.12 11.55
CA THR A 301 18.15 -14.17 10.38
C THR A 301 17.17 -15.30 10.58
N ILE A 302 15.88 -14.95 10.60
CA ILE A 302 14.76 -15.87 10.68
C ILE A 302 14.17 -15.95 9.27
N MET A 303 14.16 -17.15 8.69
CA MET A 303 13.50 -17.39 7.41
C MET A 303 12.03 -17.69 7.65
N ALA A 304 11.15 -16.96 6.98
CA ALA A 304 9.73 -17.31 6.99
C ALA A 304 9.51 -18.75 6.51
N GLY A 305 8.62 -19.42 7.18
CA GLY A 305 8.32 -20.84 6.94
C GLY A 305 6.84 -21.16 7.22
N PRO A 306 6.46 -22.43 7.20
CA PRO A 306 5.07 -22.87 7.34
C PRO A 306 4.34 -22.39 8.61
N ASP A 307 5.08 -22.01 9.65
CA ASP A 307 4.51 -21.49 10.91
C ASP A 307 4.23 -19.98 10.87
N PHE A 308 4.48 -19.31 9.73
CA PHE A 308 4.32 -17.88 9.57
C PHE A 308 3.10 -17.55 8.70
N GLY A 309 2.03 -17.05 9.30
CA GLY A 309 0.84 -16.58 8.59
C GLY A 309 0.37 -17.56 7.50
N ASP A 310 0.15 -17.05 6.31
CA ASP A 310 -0.29 -17.86 5.16
C ASP A 310 0.86 -18.56 4.39
N PHE A 311 2.09 -18.58 4.90
CA PHE A 311 3.25 -19.11 4.17
C PHE A 311 3.02 -20.57 3.68
N SER A 312 2.49 -21.44 4.56
CA SER A 312 2.27 -22.84 4.27
C SER A 312 1.28 -23.11 3.13
N VAL A 313 0.44 -22.13 2.81
CA VAL A 313 -0.51 -22.21 1.68
C VAL A 313 0.21 -22.17 0.34
N PHE A 314 1.31 -21.42 0.27
CA PHE A 314 2.07 -21.20 -0.96
C PHE A 314 3.31 -22.09 -1.05
N GLN A 315 3.97 -22.34 0.07
CA GLN A 315 5.29 -22.97 0.09
C GLN A 315 5.39 -24.08 1.16
N PRO A 316 6.02 -25.22 0.84
CA PRO A 316 6.07 -26.38 1.74
C PRO A 316 7.07 -26.24 2.88
N GLY A 317 8.01 -25.31 2.81
CA GLY A 317 9.08 -25.18 3.80
C GLY A 317 9.88 -23.89 3.68
N ALA A 318 10.52 -23.50 4.79
CA ALA A 318 11.42 -22.37 4.82
C ALA A 318 12.54 -22.52 3.77
N GLY A 319 12.93 -21.40 3.14
CA GLY A 319 13.91 -21.40 2.06
C GLY A 319 13.33 -21.53 0.66
N THR A 320 12.05 -21.91 0.51
CA THR A 320 11.31 -21.77 -0.75
C THR A 320 10.56 -20.42 -0.71
N PRO A 321 10.92 -19.43 -1.55
CA PRO A 321 10.41 -18.08 -1.36
C PRO A 321 8.97 -17.92 -1.86
N MET A 322 8.18 -17.10 -1.15
CA MET A 322 6.97 -16.47 -1.66
C MET A 322 7.34 -15.23 -2.49
N GLY A 323 6.42 -14.77 -3.33
CA GLY A 323 6.59 -13.61 -4.20
C GLY A 323 5.47 -12.57 -4.06
N TYR A 324 5.61 -11.46 -4.81
CA TYR A 324 4.68 -10.33 -4.80
C TYR A 324 3.22 -10.74 -5.10
N ASP A 325 3.02 -11.66 -6.05
CA ASP A 325 1.68 -12.09 -6.46
C ASP A 325 0.97 -12.90 -5.36
N ASP A 326 1.74 -13.61 -4.52
CA ASP A 326 1.20 -14.35 -3.38
C ASP A 326 0.60 -13.38 -2.35
N LEU A 327 1.27 -12.24 -2.12
CA LEU A 327 0.77 -11.19 -1.21
C LEU A 327 -0.57 -10.63 -1.68
N LYS A 328 -0.75 -10.46 -2.99
CA LYS A 328 -2.02 -10.00 -3.57
C LYS A 328 -3.11 -11.08 -3.47
N THR A 329 -2.76 -12.34 -3.52
CA THR A 329 -3.70 -13.44 -3.30
C THR A 329 -4.18 -13.47 -1.85
N ILE A 330 -3.28 -13.26 -0.87
CA ILE A 330 -3.63 -13.12 0.54
C ILE A 330 -4.52 -11.88 0.77
N GLU A 331 -4.20 -10.76 0.12
CA GLU A 331 -4.99 -9.53 0.21
C GLU A 331 -6.43 -9.76 -0.31
N ALA A 332 -6.58 -10.41 -1.46
CA ALA A 332 -7.89 -10.78 -2.00
C ALA A 332 -8.67 -11.72 -1.06
N LYS A 333 -7.99 -12.72 -0.45
CA LYS A 333 -8.58 -13.58 0.59
C LYS A 333 -9.13 -12.74 1.74
N LYS A 334 -8.30 -11.88 2.33
CA LYS A 334 -8.68 -11.07 3.48
C LYS A 334 -9.84 -10.14 3.17
N PHE A 335 -9.84 -9.51 1.99
CA PHE A 335 -10.96 -8.69 1.54
C PHE A 335 -12.27 -9.48 1.42
N LEU A 336 -12.24 -10.66 0.77
CA LEU A 336 -13.45 -11.46 0.61
C LEU A 336 -13.93 -12.08 1.93
N LEU A 337 -13.04 -12.42 2.86
CA LEU A 337 -13.45 -12.83 4.22
C LEU A 337 -14.20 -11.70 4.94
N ALA A 338 -13.68 -10.45 4.86
CA ALA A 338 -14.38 -9.29 5.41
C ALA A 338 -15.75 -9.08 4.75
N TYR A 339 -15.82 -9.20 3.41
CA TYR A 339 -17.10 -9.11 2.67
C TYR A 339 -18.10 -10.16 3.13
N LEU A 340 -17.67 -11.37 3.47
CA LEU A 340 -18.50 -12.44 4.00
C LEU A 340 -18.79 -12.32 5.52
N GLY A 341 -18.40 -11.21 6.14
CA GLY A 341 -18.61 -10.95 7.57
C GLY A 341 -17.75 -11.79 8.50
N GLN A 342 -16.63 -12.34 8.00
CA GLN A 342 -15.66 -13.08 8.79
C GLN A 342 -14.55 -12.15 9.29
N ASP A 343 -13.92 -12.52 10.43
CA ASP A 343 -12.79 -11.77 10.96
C ASP A 343 -11.62 -11.77 9.97
N SER A 344 -11.10 -10.59 9.69
CA SER A 344 -10.07 -10.38 8.69
C SER A 344 -9.21 -9.17 9.05
N GLN A 345 -7.89 -9.34 9.02
CA GLN A 345 -6.93 -8.26 9.19
C GLN A 345 -6.56 -7.61 7.84
N HIS A 346 -7.56 -7.13 7.09
CA HIS A 346 -7.33 -6.40 5.85
C HIS A 346 -7.08 -4.90 6.11
N ALA A 347 -6.40 -4.24 5.18
CA ALA A 347 -6.33 -2.79 5.16
C ALA A 347 -7.64 -2.25 4.57
N ASP A 348 -8.39 -1.48 5.33
CA ASP A 348 -9.64 -0.84 4.87
C ASP A 348 -9.43 0.63 4.45
N ILE A 349 -10.50 1.32 4.08
CA ILE A 349 -10.44 2.72 3.68
C ILE A 349 -9.99 3.65 4.82
N LYS A 350 -10.20 3.28 6.09
CA LYS A 350 -9.73 4.04 7.25
C LYS A 350 -8.22 3.97 7.37
N ASP A 351 -7.61 2.82 7.08
CA ASP A 351 -6.15 2.70 6.99
C ASP A 351 -5.60 3.56 5.84
N GLY A 352 -6.29 3.57 4.69
CA GLY A 352 -5.97 4.46 3.57
C GLY A 352 -6.03 5.94 3.95
N LEU A 353 -7.06 6.33 4.70
CA LEU A 353 -7.23 7.68 5.21
C LEU A 353 -6.12 8.05 6.22
N ALA A 354 -5.78 7.15 7.13
CA ALA A 354 -4.72 7.36 8.09
C ALA A 354 -3.36 7.60 7.40
N ALA A 355 -3.04 6.82 6.38
CA ALA A 355 -1.83 7.02 5.59
C ALA A 355 -1.86 8.37 4.85
N ASN A 356 -2.99 8.73 4.21
CA ASN A 356 -3.10 9.99 3.49
C ASN A 356 -3.09 11.21 4.42
N ARG A 357 -3.56 11.13 5.67
CA ARG A 357 -3.41 12.22 6.65
C ARG A 357 -1.94 12.50 6.99
N VAL A 358 -1.12 11.46 7.10
CA VAL A 358 0.34 11.64 7.28
C VAL A 358 0.96 12.28 6.04
N VAL A 359 0.59 11.84 4.82
CA VAL A 359 1.06 12.44 3.57
C VAL A 359 0.70 13.92 3.51
N SER A 360 -0.55 14.29 3.78
CA SER A 360 -1.00 15.70 3.76
C SER A 360 -0.28 16.55 4.82
N ALA A 361 -0.06 16.00 6.02
CA ALA A 361 0.72 16.68 7.05
C ALA A 361 2.20 16.82 6.65
N ALA A 362 2.77 15.84 5.94
CA ALA A 362 4.15 15.93 5.43
C ALA A 362 4.28 17.00 4.32
N GLU A 363 3.30 17.12 3.42
CA GLU A 363 3.23 18.19 2.43
C GLU A 363 3.18 19.57 3.10
N ALA A 364 2.27 19.76 4.06
CA ALA A 364 2.16 21.01 4.83
C ALA A 364 3.46 21.33 5.60
N SER A 365 4.11 20.32 6.17
CA SER A 365 5.39 20.48 6.86
C SER A 365 6.52 20.88 5.91
N ALA A 366 6.59 20.29 4.72
CA ALA A 366 7.61 20.63 3.72
C ALA A 366 7.47 22.09 3.24
N GLU A 367 6.24 22.63 3.22
CA GLU A 367 5.96 24.02 2.87
C GLU A 367 6.21 24.98 4.06
N SER A 368 5.77 24.62 5.28
CA SER A 368 5.86 25.48 6.46
C SER A 368 7.24 25.43 7.15
N GLY A 369 8.02 24.37 6.95
CA GLY A 369 9.25 24.08 7.68
C GLY A 369 9.04 23.75 9.15
N ARG A 370 7.83 23.33 9.55
CA ARG A 370 7.44 23.07 10.95
C ARG A 370 7.00 21.61 11.12
N TRP A 371 6.94 21.20 12.39
CA TRP A 371 6.22 19.99 12.78
C TRP A 371 4.72 20.21 12.60
N GLU A 372 4.08 19.27 11.91
CA GLU A 372 2.63 19.27 11.70
C GLU A 372 2.00 18.08 12.44
N ARG A 373 0.84 18.30 13.01
CA ARG A 373 0.06 17.24 13.65
C ARG A 373 -0.67 16.41 12.63
N VAL A 374 -0.76 15.11 12.91
CA VAL A 374 -1.57 14.18 12.13
C VAL A 374 -2.87 13.94 12.89
N GLU A 375 -3.98 14.27 12.25
CA GLU A 375 -5.31 14.00 12.83
C GLU A 375 -5.55 12.49 12.89
N PRO A 376 -5.92 11.93 14.05
CA PRO A 376 -6.13 10.50 14.19
C PRO A 376 -7.35 10.02 13.40
N VAL A 377 -7.31 8.77 12.94
CA VAL A 377 -8.46 8.08 12.35
C VAL A 377 -8.85 6.94 13.28
N GLU A 378 -10.08 6.94 13.76
CA GLU A 378 -10.56 5.91 14.67
C GLU A 378 -10.88 4.60 13.93
N GLY A 379 -10.63 3.47 14.59
CA GLY A 379 -10.96 2.13 14.09
C GLY A 379 -9.98 1.58 13.05
N THR A 380 -8.78 2.16 12.93
CA THR A 380 -7.72 1.64 12.06
C THR A 380 -7.09 0.36 12.62
N SER A 381 -6.51 -0.46 11.75
CA SER A 381 -5.73 -1.64 12.16
C SER A 381 -4.51 -1.29 13.01
N ALA A 382 -3.98 -0.07 12.90
CA ALA A 382 -2.89 0.45 13.73
C ALA A 382 -3.27 0.57 15.21
N GLN A 383 -4.51 0.96 15.51
CA GLN A 383 -4.98 1.10 16.90
C GLN A 383 -5.20 -0.27 17.57
N GLN A 384 -5.54 -1.29 16.80
CA GLN A 384 -5.72 -2.66 17.31
C GLN A 384 -4.39 -3.31 17.74
N ALA A 385 -3.26 -2.87 17.18
CA ALA A 385 -1.93 -3.38 17.53
C ALA A 385 -1.44 -2.88 18.91
N VAL A 386 -1.93 -1.74 19.38
CA VAL A 386 -1.48 -1.06 20.61
C VAL A 386 -2.40 -1.34 21.80
N GLY A 387 -3.57 -1.91 21.58
CA GLY A 387 -4.62 -2.11 22.59
C GLY A 387 -4.80 -3.54 23.10
N SER A 388 -3.98 -4.51 22.66
CA SER A 388 -4.06 -5.92 23.09
C SER A 388 -3.00 -6.28 24.15
#